data_41cf7be750e5653a30b81b09de6dc701
#
_entry.id   41cf7be750e5653a30b81b09de6dc701
#
_cell.length_a   1.000
_cell.length_b   1.000
_cell.length_c   1.000
_cell.angle_alpha   90.00
_cell.angle_beta   90.00
_cell.angle_gamma   90.00
#
_symmetry.space_group_name_H-M   'P 1'
#
loop_
_entity.id
_entity.type
_entity.pdbx_description
1 polymer ?
#
loop_
_entity_poly.entity_id
_entity_poly.type
_entity_poly.pdbx_seq_one_letter_code
_entity_poly.pdbx_strand_id
1 'polypeptide(L)'
;MSYRNAFARVLEDVIAPRAERTGREGRFPRGAVTALGEAGLLGLTVAADLGGGGRGPAEAAEVVASIAPTCPVTAAVLQSHYAAVAVLEACGSPWVRGETAAGRHLCSLAVADGAGAAAGGGGTTATRSGEVVALRGRKREVVAAGEADSYVWSSRPLAAADAPTLWLVPAHARGLFVPARPDGAGPHGSATSSVLADPVLVPADAMLGEDGAGRDVLRRAVLPWLLALRDAVGTAAVHPSVAAAEPALAGAGAAVQLSAVAPAATALR
;
A
#
# COMPACT_ATOMS: atom_id res chain seq x y z
N MET A 1 -2.61 2.30 -27.46
CA MET A 1 -1.16 2.55 -27.13
C MET A 1 -0.74 1.51 -26.10
N SER A 2 0.46 0.92 -26.19
CA SER A 2 0.93 -0.01 -25.16
C SER A 2 1.15 0.75 -23.84
N TYR A 3 0.83 0.14 -22.68
CA TYR A 3 1.11 0.74 -21.37
C TYR A 3 2.60 1.11 -21.20
N ARG A 4 3.51 0.34 -21.80
CA ARG A 4 4.96 0.62 -21.77
C ARG A 4 5.32 1.94 -22.46
N ASN A 5 4.67 2.25 -23.58
CA ASN A 5 4.90 3.53 -24.27
C ASN A 5 4.30 4.71 -23.50
N ALA A 6 3.12 4.52 -22.87
CA ALA A 6 2.52 5.52 -22.00
C ALA A 6 3.40 5.76 -20.77
N PHE A 7 3.91 4.70 -20.16
CA PHE A 7 4.82 4.76 -19.02
C PHE A 7 6.13 5.49 -19.36
N ALA A 8 6.78 5.14 -20.48
CA ALA A 8 8.05 5.78 -20.90
C ALA A 8 7.88 7.31 -21.01
N ARG A 9 6.79 7.77 -21.61
CA ARG A 9 6.49 9.21 -21.70
C ARG A 9 6.30 9.86 -20.31
N VAL A 10 5.55 9.23 -19.41
CA VAL A 10 5.36 9.77 -18.06
C VAL A 10 6.69 9.83 -17.30
N LEU A 11 7.52 8.80 -17.44
CA LEU A 11 8.84 8.78 -16.81
C LEU A 11 9.74 9.90 -17.34
N GLU A 12 9.84 10.06 -18.68
CA GLU A 12 10.73 11.02 -19.32
C GLU A 12 10.21 12.47 -19.19
N ASP A 13 8.92 12.71 -19.42
CA ASP A 13 8.37 14.07 -19.54
C ASP A 13 7.91 14.64 -18.19
N VAL A 14 7.53 13.79 -17.23
CA VAL A 14 6.92 14.23 -15.98
C VAL A 14 7.75 13.90 -14.75
N ILE A 15 8.19 12.63 -14.60
CA ILE A 15 8.86 12.16 -13.38
C ILE A 15 10.32 12.64 -13.36
N ALA A 16 11.10 12.29 -14.37
CA ALA A 16 12.55 12.56 -14.40
C ALA A 16 12.88 14.05 -14.26
N PRO A 17 12.21 15.00 -14.95
CA PRO A 17 12.55 16.41 -14.82
C PRO A 17 12.26 17.02 -13.43
N ARG A 18 11.45 16.34 -12.62
CA ARG A 18 11.04 16.81 -11.28
C ARG A 18 11.62 15.99 -10.13
N ALA A 19 12.29 14.87 -10.42
CA ALA A 19 12.73 13.90 -9.44
C ALA A 19 13.64 14.51 -8.35
N GLU A 20 14.68 15.24 -8.76
CA GLU A 20 15.62 15.89 -7.82
C GLU A 20 14.89 16.92 -6.93
N ARG A 21 14.00 17.74 -7.52
CA ARG A 21 13.24 18.72 -6.78
C ARG A 21 12.27 18.07 -5.81
N THR A 22 11.58 17.00 -6.21
CA THR A 22 10.69 16.22 -5.35
C THR A 22 11.40 15.71 -4.10
N GLY A 23 12.58 15.11 -4.25
CA GLY A 23 13.37 14.62 -3.12
C GLY A 23 13.91 15.73 -2.22
N ARG A 24 14.36 16.85 -2.80
CA ARG A 24 14.93 17.99 -2.06
C ARG A 24 13.88 18.78 -1.29
N GLU A 25 12.74 19.10 -1.93
CA GLU A 25 11.68 19.90 -1.31
C GLU A 25 10.79 19.07 -0.36
N GLY A 26 10.84 17.74 -0.43
CA GLY A 26 10.02 16.88 0.39
C GLY A 26 8.52 17.01 0.12
N ARG A 27 8.14 17.42 -1.08
CA ARG A 27 6.74 17.57 -1.47
C ARG A 27 6.24 16.29 -2.12
N PHE A 28 5.00 15.95 -1.79
CA PHE A 28 4.34 14.80 -2.42
C PHE A 28 4.28 14.98 -3.95
N PRO A 29 4.61 13.94 -4.76
CA PRO A 29 4.73 14.02 -6.20
C PRO A 29 3.36 14.00 -6.91
N ARG A 30 2.44 14.89 -6.52
CA ARG A 30 1.04 14.92 -7.02
C ARG A 30 0.99 14.91 -8.54
N GLY A 31 1.82 15.74 -9.23
CA GLY A 31 1.83 15.79 -10.68
C GLY A 31 2.27 14.48 -11.35
N ALA A 32 3.22 13.73 -10.74
CA ALA A 32 3.60 12.41 -11.23
C ALA A 32 2.48 11.39 -11.02
N VAL A 33 1.83 11.40 -9.86
CA VAL A 33 0.69 10.52 -9.55
C VAL A 33 -0.47 10.77 -10.53
N THR A 34 -0.81 12.04 -10.78
CA THR A 34 -1.85 12.41 -11.75
C THR A 34 -1.51 11.90 -13.15
N ALA A 35 -0.29 12.15 -13.63
CA ALA A 35 0.14 11.71 -14.96
C ALA A 35 0.14 10.17 -15.09
N LEU A 36 0.53 9.46 -14.01
CA LEU A 36 0.45 8.00 -13.96
C LEU A 36 -1.00 7.51 -14.03
N GLY A 37 -1.93 8.20 -13.36
CA GLY A 37 -3.37 7.92 -13.43
C GLY A 37 -3.92 8.12 -14.84
N GLU A 38 -3.67 9.28 -15.46
CA GLU A 38 -4.08 9.62 -16.82
C GLU A 38 -3.52 8.64 -17.87
N ALA A 39 -2.33 8.09 -17.62
CA ALA A 39 -1.71 7.07 -18.45
C ALA A 39 -2.21 5.64 -18.16
N GLY A 40 -3.19 5.46 -17.25
CA GLY A 40 -3.75 4.16 -16.87
C GLY A 40 -2.85 3.29 -16.00
N LEU A 41 -1.77 3.86 -15.44
CA LEU A 41 -0.77 3.10 -14.68
C LEU A 41 -1.21 2.86 -13.24
N LEU A 42 -2.05 3.72 -12.64
CA LEU A 42 -2.64 3.41 -11.34
C LEU A 42 -3.60 2.22 -11.42
N GLY A 43 -4.33 2.08 -12.53
CA GLY A 43 -5.22 0.94 -12.79
C GLY A 43 -4.56 -0.24 -13.50
N LEU A 44 -3.21 -0.30 -13.59
CA LEU A 44 -2.50 -1.30 -14.40
C LEU A 44 -2.86 -2.74 -14.05
N THR A 45 -3.04 -3.03 -12.77
CA THR A 45 -3.36 -4.38 -12.27
C THR A 45 -4.85 -4.60 -12.04
N VAL A 46 -5.70 -3.60 -12.26
CA VAL A 46 -7.14 -3.75 -12.20
C VAL A 46 -7.62 -4.53 -13.42
N ALA A 47 -8.63 -5.37 -13.23
CA ALA A 47 -9.21 -6.20 -14.27
C ALA A 47 -9.71 -5.39 -15.49
N ALA A 48 -9.52 -5.94 -16.68
CA ALA A 48 -9.81 -5.24 -17.95
C ALA A 48 -11.30 -4.97 -18.17
N ASP A 49 -12.18 -5.81 -17.63
CA ASP A 49 -13.64 -5.65 -17.69
C ASP A 49 -14.14 -4.43 -16.90
N LEU A 50 -13.33 -3.93 -15.95
CA LEU A 50 -13.55 -2.68 -15.21
C LEU A 50 -12.80 -1.48 -15.81
N GLY A 51 -12.19 -1.65 -16.98
CA GLY A 51 -11.42 -0.61 -17.66
C GLY A 51 -9.96 -0.52 -17.20
N GLY A 52 -9.47 -1.45 -16.39
CA GLY A 52 -8.07 -1.51 -15.96
C GLY A 52 -7.14 -2.12 -17.00
N GLY A 53 -5.85 -2.17 -16.69
CA GLY A 53 -4.82 -2.71 -17.57
C GLY A 53 -4.80 -4.24 -17.67
N GLY A 54 -5.44 -4.96 -16.76
CA GLY A 54 -5.49 -6.43 -16.69
C GLY A 54 -4.10 -7.07 -16.60
N ARG A 55 -3.09 -6.36 -16.04
CA ARG A 55 -1.72 -6.84 -15.90
C ARG A 55 -1.48 -7.48 -14.55
N GLY A 56 -0.45 -8.33 -14.50
CA GLY A 56 -0.09 -9.00 -13.27
C GLY A 56 0.88 -8.20 -12.39
N PRO A 57 1.24 -8.76 -11.22
CA PRO A 57 2.20 -8.16 -10.30
C PRO A 57 3.58 -7.93 -10.93
N ALA A 58 4.02 -8.76 -11.84
CA ALA A 58 5.34 -8.64 -12.48
C ALA A 58 5.46 -7.36 -13.31
N GLU A 59 4.45 -7.05 -14.14
CA GLU A 59 4.45 -5.83 -14.96
C GLU A 59 4.38 -4.57 -14.08
N ALA A 60 3.61 -4.60 -13.00
CA ALA A 60 3.57 -3.50 -12.05
C ALA A 60 4.91 -3.33 -11.32
N ALA A 61 5.60 -4.42 -10.98
CA ALA A 61 6.93 -4.40 -10.39
C ALA A 61 7.99 -3.85 -11.35
N GLU A 62 7.92 -4.17 -12.65
CA GLU A 62 8.77 -3.57 -13.69
C GLU A 62 8.61 -2.04 -13.75
N VAL A 63 7.37 -1.53 -13.65
CA VAL A 63 7.11 -0.09 -13.60
C VAL A 63 7.78 0.55 -12.39
N VAL A 64 7.61 -0.03 -11.21
CA VAL A 64 8.25 0.47 -9.98
C VAL A 64 9.77 0.42 -10.08
N ALA A 65 10.34 -0.68 -10.56
CA ALA A 65 11.78 -0.85 -10.72
C ALA A 65 12.39 0.18 -11.69
N SER A 66 11.67 0.52 -12.75
CA SER A 66 12.10 1.53 -13.72
C SER A 66 12.04 2.96 -13.16
N ILE A 67 11.13 3.25 -12.23
CA ILE A 67 11.03 4.57 -11.57
C ILE A 67 12.04 4.73 -10.43
N ALA A 68 12.30 3.66 -9.68
CA ALA A 68 13.04 3.72 -8.42
C ALA A 68 14.43 4.41 -8.51
N PRO A 69 15.27 4.17 -9.56
CA PRO A 69 16.54 4.87 -9.71
C PRO A 69 16.40 6.37 -9.96
N THR A 70 15.31 6.79 -10.61
CA THR A 70 15.06 8.19 -11.00
C THR A 70 14.35 8.94 -9.87
N CYS A 71 13.28 8.39 -9.32
CA CYS A 71 12.46 9.02 -8.29
C CYS A 71 12.01 7.99 -7.23
N PRO A 72 12.82 7.74 -6.19
CA PRO A 72 12.46 6.83 -5.10
C PRO A 72 11.14 7.19 -4.42
N VAL A 73 10.79 8.48 -4.40
CA VAL A 73 9.53 8.99 -3.81
C VAL A 73 8.32 8.43 -4.57
N THR A 74 8.29 8.59 -5.89
CA THR A 74 7.19 8.08 -6.72
C THR A 74 7.15 6.55 -6.70
N ALA A 75 8.31 5.90 -6.68
CA ALA A 75 8.40 4.45 -6.56
C ALA A 75 7.79 3.94 -5.25
N ALA A 76 8.06 4.59 -4.10
CA ALA A 76 7.47 4.25 -2.82
C ALA A 76 5.94 4.39 -2.82
N VAL A 77 5.40 5.46 -3.44
CA VAL A 77 3.96 5.68 -3.59
C VAL A 77 3.33 4.52 -4.37
N LEU A 78 3.91 4.14 -5.51
CA LEU A 78 3.38 3.05 -6.33
C LEU A 78 3.51 1.69 -5.65
N GLN A 79 4.57 1.45 -4.87
CA GLN A 79 4.71 0.21 -4.10
C GLN A 79 3.52 -0.01 -3.17
N SER A 80 3.15 1.00 -2.40
CA SER A 80 2.03 0.93 -1.48
C SER A 80 0.68 0.89 -2.21
N HIS A 81 0.56 1.64 -3.30
CA HIS A 81 -0.65 1.67 -4.13
C HIS A 81 -0.95 0.28 -4.72
N TYR A 82 -0.01 -0.34 -5.41
CA TYR A 82 -0.25 -1.66 -6.00
C TYR A 82 -0.49 -2.75 -4.96
N ALA A 83 0.14 -2.66 -3.77
CA ALA A 83 -0.17 -3.56 -2.67
C ALA A 83 -1.64 -3.40 -2.20
N ALA A 84 -2.12 -2.16 -2.09
CA ALA A 84 -3.51 -1.87 -1.74
C ALA A 84 -4.47 -2.31 -2.86
N VAL A 85 -4.15 -2.02 -4.13
CA VAL A 85 -4.95 -2.43 -5.29
C VAL A 85 -5.07 -3.95 -5.38
N ALA A 86 -4.04 -4.71 -5.05
CA ALA A 86 -4.13 -6.16 -5.01
C ALA A 86 -5.21 -6.65 -4.02
N VAL A 87 -5.37 -5.98 -2.87
CA VAL A 87 -6.47 -6.27 -1.94
C VAL A 87 -7.82 -5.84 -2.52
N LEU A 88 -7.87 -4.67 -3.16
CA LEU A 88 -9.11 -4.18 -3.79
C LEU A 88 -9.57 -5.08 -4.94
N GLU A 89 -8.65 -5.63 -5.73
CA GLU A 89 -8.98 -6.61 -6.77
C GLU A 89 -9.59 -7.88 -6.20
N ALA A 90 -9.10 -8.32 -5.04
CA ALA A 90 -9.61 -9.52 -4.38
C ALA A 90 -10.97 -9.31 -3.68
N CYS A 91 -11.21 -8.14 -3.08
CA CYS A 91 -12.32 -7.91 -2.15
C CYS A 91 -13.01 -6.55 -2.30
N GLY A 92 -12.49 -5.63 -3.12
CA GLY A 92 -13.03 -4.29 -3.27
C GLY A 92 -14.33 -4.26 -4.08
N SER A 93 -15.16 -3.26 -3.82
CA SER A 93 -16.38 -3.04 -4.60
C SER A 93 -16.07 -2.70 -6.07
N PRO A 94 -16.98 -2.99 -7.02
CA PRO A 94 -16.81 -2.59 -8.41
C PRO A 94 -16.57 -1.09 -8.58
N TRP A 95 -17.16 -0.26 -7.73
CA TRP A 95 -16.99 1.19 -7.77
C TRP A 95 -15.53 1.61 -7.51
N VAL A 96 -14.93 1.18 -6.39
CA VAL A 96 -13.54 1.57 -6.06
C VAL A 96 -12.55 1.01 -7.06
N ARG A 97 -12.77 -0.21 -7.56
CA ARG A 97 -11.96 -0.82 -8.61
C ARG A 97 -12.05 -0.02 -9.91
N GLY A 98 -13.26 0.41 -10.30
CA GLY A 98 -13.48 1.27 -11.48
C GLY A 98 -12.83 2.65 -11.36
N GLU A 99 -12.89 3.30 -10.18
CA GLU A 99 -12.20 4.58 -9.95
C GLU A 99 -10.68 4.42 -10.01
N THR A 100 -10.15 3.31 -9.49
CA THR A 100 -8.72 2.96 -9.59
C THR A 100 -8.33 2.69 -11.05
N ALA A 101 -9.14 1.91 -11.78
CA ALA A 101 -8.93 1.64 -13.22
C ALA A 101 -8.86 2.93 -14.04
N ALA A 102 -9.74 3.89 -13.73
CA ALA A 102 -9.79 5.19 -14.38
C ALA A 102 -8.67 6.16 -13.94
N GLY A 103 -7.77 5.73 -13.04
CA GLY A 103 -6.65 6.55 -12.54
C GLY A 103 -7.06 7.69 -11.59
N ARG A 104 -8.29 7.68 -11.07
CA ARG A 104 -8.83 8.73 -10.19
C ARG A 104 -8.79 8.39 -8.71
N HIS A 105 -8.27 7.20 -8.35
CA HIS A 105 -8.22 6.73 -6.97
C HIS A 105 -6.82 6.22 -6.61
N LEU A 106 -6.15 6.94 -5.72
CA LEU A 106 -4.90 6.53 -5.11
C LEU A 106 -5.22 5.82 -3.77
N CYS A 107 -4.92 4.54 -3.67
CA CYS A 107 -5.06 3.79 -2.44
C CYS A 107 -3.70 3.53 -1.81
N SER A 108 -3.63 3.43 -0.48
CA SER A 108 -2.41 3.06 0.23
C SER A 108 -2.65 1.96 1.26
N LEU A 109 -1.60 1.17 1.53
CA LEU A 109 -1.65 0.08 2.49
C LEU A 109 -1.36 0.62 3.90
N ALA A 110 -2.25 0.37 4.87
CA ALA A 110 -2.17 0.80 6.26
C ALA A 110 -2.40 -0.39 7.20
N VAL A 111 -1.48 -1.37 7.18
CA VAL A 111 -1.60 -2.61 7.97
C VAL A 111 -0.59 -2.71 9.11
N ALA A 112 0.46 -1.86 9.13
CA ALA A 112 1.47 -1.88 10.18
C ALA A 112 0.96 -1.20 11.45
N ASP A 113 0.79 -1.97 12.52
CA ASP A 113 0.53 -1.43 13.86
C ASP A 113 1.83 -0.94 14.52
N GLY A 114 1.72 -0.04 15.50
CA GLY A 114 2.86 0.44 16.27
C GLY A 114 3.55 -0.66 17.07
N ALA A 115 4.82 -0.46 17.43
CA ALA A 115 5.55 -1.32 18.34
C ALA A 115 4.77 -1.42 19.67
N GLY A 116 4.51 -2.64 20.13
CA GLY A 116 3.67 -2.92 21.30
C GLY A 116 2.31 -3.55 20.97
N ALA A 117 1.87 -3.51 19.72
CA ALA A 117 0.61 -4.16 19.31
C ALA A 117 0.65 -5.70 19.48
N ALA A 118 1.82 -6.31 19.28
CA ALA A 118 2.04 -7.75 19.47
C ALA A 118 2.02 -8.18 20.96
N ALA A 119 2.23 -7.25 21.90
CA ALA A 119 2.28 -7.54 23.33
C ALA A 119 0.91 -7.37 24.05
N GLY A 120 -0.19 -7.41 23.31
CA GLY A 120 -1.54 -7.38 23.89
C GLY A 120 -2.09 -5.99 24.24
N GLY A 121 -1.36 -4.91 23.97
CA GLY A 121 -1.68 -3.59 24.51
C GLY A 121 -2.01 -2.46 23.51
N GLY A 122 -2.16 -2.67 22.20
CA GLY A 122 -2.28 -1.47 21.37
C GLY A 122 -2.58 -1.60 19.88
N GLY A 123 -3.04 -2.73 19.40
CA GLY A 123 -3.45 -2.89 18.00
C GLY A 123 -4.74 -2.13 17.69
N THR A 124 -4.97 -1.84 16.42
CA THR A 124 -6.20 -1.21 15.94
C THR A 124 -7.39 -2.09 16.25
N THR A 125 -8.44 -1.50 16.83
CA THR A 125 -9.70 -2.16 17.18
C THR A 125 -10.82 -1.74 16.25
N ALA A 126 -11.81 -2.63 16.08
CA ALA A 126 -13.07 -2.37 15.43
C ALA A 126 -14.22 -2.69 16.39
N THR A 127 -15.24 -1.83 16.44
CA THR A 127 -16.44 -2.08 17.24
C THR A 127 -17.65 -1.79 16.36
N ARG A 128 -18.50 -2.80 16.15
CA ARG A 128 -19.72 -2.68 15.34
C ARG A 128 -20.91 -2.23 16.18
N SER A 129 -21.69 -1.30 15.62
CA SER A 129 -22.99 -0.88 16.14
C SER A 129 -23.97 -0.76 14.96
N GLY A 130 -24.82 -1.75 14.78
CA GLY A 130 -25.69 -1.85 13.60
C GLY A 130 -24.90 -1.91 12.30
N GLU A 131 -25.18 -0.99 11.39
CA GLU A 131 -24.50 -0.89 10.08
C GLU A 131 -23.26 0.01 10.09
N VAL A 132 -22.80 0.44 11.27
CA VAL A 132 -21.62 1.29 11.42
C VAL A 132 -20.55 0.57 12.23
N VAL A 133 -19.31 0.73 11.83
CA VAL A 133 -18.14 0.22 12.55
C VAL A 133 -17.24 1.39 12.94
N ALA A 134 -16.90 1.46 14.22
CA ALA A 134 -15.93 2.41 14.77
C ALA A 134 -14.55 1.80 14.81
N LEU A 135 -13.61 2.38 14.06
CA LEU A 135 -12.20 1.99 14.04
C LEU A 135 -11.42 2.91 14.97
N ARG A 136 -10.56 2.33 15.84
CA ARG A 136 -9.65 3.07 16.73
C ARG A 136 -8.25 2.47 16.68
N GLY A 137 -7.23 3.33 16.68
CA GLY A 137 -5.84 2.92 16.74
C GLY A 137 -4.96 3.67 15.76
N ARG A 138 -3.68 3.31 15.72
CA ARG A 138 -2.66 3.99 14.91
C ARG A 138 -1.98 3.01 13.97
N LYS A 139 -1.87 3.40 12.72
CA LYS A 139 -1.00 2.76 11.72
C LYS A 139 0.29 3.54 11.57
N ARG A 140 1.38 2.84 11.31
CA ARG A 140 2.70 3.42 11.05
C ARG A 140 3.14 3.13 9.62
N GLU A 141 4.13 3.89 9.17
CA GLU A 141 4.75 3.71 7.85
C GLU A 141 3.74 3.73 6.70
N VAL A 142 2.63 4.48 6.85
CA VAL A 142 1.63 4.63 5.80
C VAL A 142 2.16 5.60 4.77
N VAL A 143 2.40 5.12 3.54
CA VAL A 143 2.82 5.96 2.42
C VAL A 143 1.64 6.78 1.93
N ALA A 144 1.89 7.97 1.41
CA ALA A 144 0.85 8.90 0.97
C ALA A 144 -0.20 9.20 2.06
N ALA A 145 0.23 9.26 3.32
CA ALA A 145 -0.62 9.63 4.44
C ALA A 145 -1.13 11.08 4.28
N GLY A 146 -2.45 11.26 4.24
CA GLY A 146 -3.11 12.54 3.93
C GLY A 146 -3.12 12.93 2.46
N GLU A 147 -2.49 12.14 1.58
CA GLU A 147 -2.39 12.39 0.14
C GLU A 147 -3.14 11.33 -0.70
N ALA A 148 -3.38 10.14 -0.15
CA ALA A 148 -4.19 9.09 -0.75
C ALA A 148 -5.68 9.41 -0.64
N ASP A 149 -6.51 8.75 -1.45
CA ASP A 149 -7.98 8.85 -1.40
C ASP A 149 -8.56 7.87 -0.37
N SER A 150 -7.91 6.73 -0.18
CA SER A 150 -8.30 5.74 0.83
C SER A 150 -7.12 4.88 1.30
N TYR A 151 -7.37 4.18 2.41
CA TYR A 151 -6.43 3.23 3.01
C TYR A 151 -7.05 1.83 3.11
N VAL A 152 -6.29 0.80 2.74
CA VAL A 152 -6.56 -0.57 3.18
C VAL A 152 -6.06 -0.69 4.61
N TRP A 153 -7.00 -0.71 5.56
CA TRP A 153 -6.76 -0.63 6.99
C TRP A 153 -7.00 -1.97 7.66
N SER A 154 -6.10 -2.41 8.54
CA SER A 154 -6.31 -3.62 9.34
C SER A 154 -6.76 -3.29 10.76
N SER A 155 -7.62 -4.13 11.34
CA SER A 155 -8.00 -4.08 12.75
C SER A 155 -8.01 -5.47 13.36
N ARG A 156 -8.16 -5.56 14.69
CA ARG A 156 -8.62 -6.80 15.32
C ARG A 156 -9.98 -7.18 14.75
N PRO A 157 -10.31 -8.48 14.70
CA PRO A 157 -11.60 -8.91 14.20
C PRO A 157 -12.74 -8.45 15.13
N LEU A 158 -13.95 -8.41 14.58
CA LEU A 158 -15.16 -8.07 15.36
C LEU A 158 -15.56 -9.21 16.30
N ALA A 159 -15.52 -10.44 15.81
CA ALA A 159 -15.95 -11.64 16.52
C ALA A 159 -15.07 -12.87 16.27
N ALA A 160 -14.32 -12.93 15.16
CA ALA A 160 -13.41 -14.04 14.86
C ALA A 160 -12.19 -14.05 15.82
N ALA A 161 -11.57 -15.19 16.02
CA ALA A 161 -10.66 -15.34 17.16
C ALA A 161 -9.25 -14.73 16.98
N ASP A 162 -8.58 -14.81 15.80
CA ASP A 162 -7.13 -14.60 15.79
C ASP A 162 -6.52 -13.95 14.54
N ALA A 163 -7.28 -13.53 13.55
CA ALA A 163 -6.73 -12.91 12.37
C ALA A 163 -7.34 -11.52 12.12
N PRO A 164 -6.57 -10.58 11.54
CA PRO A 164 -7.08 -9.23 11.32
C PRO A 164 -8.23 -9.19 10.34
N THR A 165 -9.10 -8.18 10.50
CA THR A 165 -10.12 -7.79 9.52
C THR A 165 -9.60 -6.61 8.73
N LEU A 166 -9.87 -6.56 7.43
CA LEU A 166 -9.47 -5.47 6.55
C LEU A 166 -10.67 -4.57 6.23
N TRP A 167 -10.39 -3.28 6.09
CA TRP A 167 -11.37 -2.23 5.85
C TRP A 167 -10.88 -1.28 4.78
N LEU A 168 -11.79 -0.77 3.94
CA LEU A 168 -11.52 0.38 3.10
C LEU A 168 -11.89 1.65 3.86
N VAL A 169 -10.90 2.46 4.22
CA VAL A 169 -11.09 3.70 5.00
C VAL A 169 -10.83 4.91 4.11
N PRO A 170 -11.82 5.78 3.85
CA PRO A 170 -11.59 7.03 3.13
C PRO A 170 -10.59 7.93 3.87
N ALA A 171 -9.62 8.48 3.18
CA ALA A 171 -8.57 9.30 3.81
C ALA A 171 -9.09 10.62 4.41
N HIS A 172 -10.24 11.08 3.95
CA HIS A 172 -10.93 12.28 4.46
C HIS A 172 -11.99 11.98 5.54
N ALA A 173 -12.07 10.73 6.00
CA ALA A 173 -13.05 10.34 7.03
C ALA A 173 -12.83 11.15 8.32
N ARG A 174 -13.93 11.60 8.94
CA ARG A 174 -13.87 12.29 10.24
C ARG A 174 -13.28 11.36 11.30
N GLY A 175 -12.40 11.90 12.14
CA GLY A 175 -11.71 11.13 13.17
C GLY A 175 -10.43 10.45 12.67
N LEU A 176 -10.05 10.68 11.41
CA LEU A 176 -8.75 10.29 10.88
C LEU A 176 -7.77 11.48 10.98
N PHE A 177 -6.62 11.24 11.57
CA PHE A 177 -5.60 12.27 11.79
C PHE A 177 -4.26 11.83 11.25
N VAL A 178 -3.60 12.76 10.53
CA VAL A 178 -2.22 12.62 10.05
C VAL A 178 -1.39 13.72 10.67
N PRO A 179 -0.19 13.47 11.21
CA PRO A 179 0.69 14.51 11.73
C PRO A 179 1.02 15.55 10.66
N ALA A 180 1.10 16.83 11.05
CA ALA A 180 1.44 17.92 10.14
C ALA A 180 2.83 17.77 9.51
N ARG A 181 3.74 17.03 10.18
CA ARG A 181 5.03 16.61 9.64
C ARG A 181 5.06 15.09 9.58
N PRO A 182 5.40 14.50 8.43
CA PRO A 182 5.57 13.07 8.30
C PRO A 182 6.57 12.52 9.33
N ASP A 183 6.22 11.42 9.99
CA ASP A 183 7.00 10.78 11.07
C ASP A 183 7.47 9.35 10.72
N GLY A 184 7.27 8.91 9.46
CA GLY A 184 7.67 7.60 8.98
C GLY A 184 9.04 7.58 8.30
N ALA A 185 9.58 6.37 8.10
CA ALA A 185 10.91 6.11 7.54
C ALA A 185 10.93 6.01 6.00
N GLY A 186 10.04 6.70 5.30
CA GLY A 186 9.99 6.72 3.83
C GLY A 186 10.91 7.76 3.20
N PRO A 187 11.08 7.71 1.86
CA PRO A 187 11.76 8.77 1.12
C PRO A 187 11.12 10.12 1.38
N HIS A 188 11.94 11.16 1.57
CA HIS A 188 11.47 12.52 1.82
C HIS A 188 10.55 12.98 0.66
N GLY A 189 9.31 13.32 0.97
CA GLY A 189 8.27 13.66 -0.01
C GLY A 189 7.26 12.53 -0.30
N SER A 190 7.47 11.31 0.19
CA SER A 190 6.50 10.21 0.02
C SER A 190 5.26 10.36 0.91
N ALA A 191 5.24 11.36 1.78
CA ALA A 191 4.24 11.52 2.84
C ALA A 191 4.08 10.24 3.68
N THR A 192 5.21 9.52 3.92
CA THR A 192 5.19 8.36 4.81
C THR A 192 5.04 8.83 6.24
N SER A 193 3.95 8.42 6.89
CA SER A 193 3.62 8.90 8.24
C SER A 193 2.77 7.89 9.01
N SER A 194 2.58 8.17 10.29
CA SER A 194 1.53 7.52 11.05
C SER A 194 0.16 8.09 10.69
N VAL A 195 -0.87 7.24 10.80
CA VAL A 195 -2.29 7.63 10.66
C VAL A 195 -3.04 7.14 11.89
N LEU A 196 -3.76 8.05 12.55
CA LEU A 196 -4.54 7.77 13.76
C LEU A 196 -6.03 7.80 13.45
N ALA A 197 -6.74 6.75 13.84
CA ALA A 197 -8.20 6.69 13.88
C ALA A 197 -8.71 6.88 15.32
N ASP A 198 -9.58 7.89 15.59
CA ASP A 198 -10.05 8.20 16.96
C ASP A 198 -11.48 8.79 17.05
N PRO A 199 -12.54 7.98 17.01
CA PRO A 199 -12.68 6.88 16.09
C PRO A 199 -12.95 7.36 14.67
N VAL A 200 -12.64 6.54 13.70
CA VAL A 200 -13.19 6.67 12.35
C VAL A 200 -14.43 5.80 12.23
N LEU A 201 -15.50 6.36 11.72
CA LEU A 201 -16.73 5.61 11.46
C LEU A 201 -16.78 5.21 9.99
N VAL A 202 -16.92 3.92 9.74
CA VAL A 202 -17.10 3.37 8.39
C VAL A 202 -18.39 2.53 8.35
N PRO A 203 -19.04 2.41 7.20
CA PRO A 203 -20.15 1.47 7.05
C PRO A 203 -19.65 0.02 7.16
N ALA A 204 -20.52 -0.90 7.56
CA ALA A 204 -20.14 -2.30 7.73
C ALA A 204 -19.72 -2.97 6.43
N ASP A 205 -20.23 -2.52 5.29
CA ASP A 205 -19.85 -2.98 3.94
C ASP A 205 -18.51 -2.41 3.43
N ALA A 206 -17.86 -1.53 4.20
CA ALA A 206 -16.45 -1.16 3.96
C ALA A 206 -15.46 -2.28 4.33
N MET A 207 -15.95 -3.40 4.89
CA MET A 207 -15.14 -4.60 5.15
C MET A 207 -14.64 -5.20 3.84
N LEU A 208 -13.34 -5.48 3.77
CA LEU A 208 -12.69 -6.13 2.63
C LEU A 208 -12.53 -7.62 2.92
N GLY A 209 -13.40 -8.43 2.33
CA GLY A 209 -13.54 -9.85 2.62
C GLY A 209 -14.46 -10.11 3.83
N GLU A 210 -14.10 -11.10 4.65
CA GLU A 210 -14.87 -11.50 5.82
C GLU A 210 -14.14 -11.11 7.12
N ASP A 211 -14.89 -11.05 8.23
CA ASP A 211 -14.32 -10.81 9.56
C ASP A 211 -13.27 -11.88 9.90
N GLY A 212 -12.07 -11.44 10.26
CA GLY A 212 -10.94 -12.32 10.55
C GLY A 212 -10.28 -12.96 9.32
N ALA A 213 -10.68 -12.64 8.09
CA ALA A 213 -10.06 -13.19 6.87
C ALA A 213 -8.85 -12.39 6.36
N GLY A 214 -8.49 -11.29 7.02
CA GLY A 214 -7.48 -10.35 6.50
C GLY A 214 -6.11 -10.97 6.24
N ARG A 215 -5.67 -11.96 7.06
CA ARG A 215 -4.41 -12.69 6.82
C ARG A 215 -4.45 -13.44 5.49
N ASP A 216 -5.54 -14.13 5.21
CA ASP A 216 -5.69 -14.92 3.99
C ASP A 216 -5.83 -14.03 2.76
N VAL A 217 -6.50 -12.88 2.89
CA VAL A 217 -6.58 -11.87 1.83
C VAL A 217 -5.19 -11.33 1.52
N LEU A 218 -4.43 -10.87 2.53
CA LEU A 218 -3.06 -10.38 2.34
C LEU A 218 -2.16 -11.44 1.71
N ARG A 219 -2.26 -12.69 2.17
CA ARG A 219 -1.46 -13.80 1.65
C ARG A 219 -1.75 -14.09 0.19
N ARG A 220 -3.02 -14.08 -0.22
CA ARG A 220 -3.39 -14.36 -1.61
C ARG A 220 -3.16 -13.19 -2.55
N ALA A 221 -3.39 -11.97 -2.07
CA ALA A 221 -3.34 -10.76 -2.91
C ALA A 221 -1.97 -10.06 -2.85
N VAL A 222 -1.44 -9.78 -1.64
CA VAL A 222 -0.24 -8.95 -1.48
C VAL A 222 1.05 -9.75 -1.60
N LEU A 223 1.09 -11.02 -1.17
CA LEU A 223 2.31 -11.82 -1.26
C LEU A 223 2.83 -11.99 -2.70
N PRO A 224 2.01 -12.30 -3.72
CA PRO A 224 2.48 -12.35 -5.11
C PRO A 224 3.08 -11.01 -5.58
N TRP A 225 2.48 -9.89 -5.18
CA TRP A 225 3.01 -8.55 -5.43
C TRP A 225 4.36 -8.33 -4.75
N LEU A 226 4.46 -8.67 -3.48
CA LEU A 226 5.69 -8.51 -2.70
C LEU A 226 6.85 -9.33 -3.28
N LEU A 227 6.59 -10.55 -3.72
CA LEU A 227 7.59 -11.40 -4.36
C LEU A 227 8.05 -10.80 -5.69
N ALA A 228 7.13 -10.42 -6.57
CA ALA A 228 7.46 -9.77 -7.84
C ALA A 228 8.24 -8.46 -7.64
N LEU A 229 7.86 -7.66 -6.63
CA LEU A 229 8.55 -6.44 -6.29
C LEU A 229 9.99 -6.70 -5.83
N ARG A 230 10.20 -7.70 -4.98
CA ARG A 230 11.55 -8.09 -4.51
C ARG A 230 12.46 -8.57 -5.63
N ASP A 231 11.90 -9.34 -6.53
CA ASP A 231 12.64 -9.80 -7.71
C ASP A 231 13.06 -8.63 -8.60
N ALA A 232 12.21 -7.61 -8.73
CA ALA A 232 12.46 -6.46 -9.61
C ALA A 232 13.40 -5.41 -9.00
N VAL A 233 13.26 -5.09 -7.69
CA VAL A 233 13.99 -3.97 -7.05
C VAL A 233 15.00 -4.42 -6.00
N GLY A 234 15.02 -5.69 -5.62
CA GLY A 234 15.77 -6.22 -4.47
C GLY A 234 15.09 -5.96 -3.13
N THR A 235 15.37 -6.83 -2.16
CA THR A 235 14.69 -6.82 -0.84
C THR A 235 14.89 -5.50 -0.08
N ALA A 236 16.08 -4.89 -0.17
CA ALA A 236 16.41 -3.64 0.53
C ALA A 236 15.67 -2.41 0.00
N ALA A 237 15.15 -2.47 -1.23
CA ALA A 237 14.42 -1.36 -1.86
C ALA A 237 12.88 -1.46 -1.68
N VAL A 238 12.39 -2.52 -1.03
CA VAL A 238 10.97 -2.64 -0.67
C VAL A 238 10.66 -1.71 0.49
N HIS A 239 9.65 -0.85 0.29
CA HIS A 239 9.25 0.11 1.32
C HIS A 239 8.71 -0.60 2.58
N PRO A 240 9.04 -0.12 3.81
CA PRO A 240 8.59 -0.73 5.06
C PRO A 240 7.08 -0.94 5.17
N SER A 241 6.26 -0.06 4.59
CA SER A 241 4.80 -0.21 4.58
C SER A 241 4.32 -1.49 3.89
N VAL A 242 5.00 -1.91 2.83
CA VAL A 242 4.67 -3.14 2.08
C VAL A 242 5.29 -4.35 2.78
N ALA A 243 6.53 -4.23 3.23
CA ALA A 243 7.20 -5.26 4.03
C ALA A 243 6.47 -5.56 5.35
N ALA A 244 5.79 -4.56 5.94
CA ALA A 244 5.00 -4.73 7.15
C ALA A 244 3.77 -5.65 6.99
N ALA A 245 3.39 -5.99 5.76
CA ALA A 245 2.40 -7.04 5.52
C ALA A 245 2.95 -8.45 5.85
N GLU A 246 4.28 -8.67 5.85
CA GLU A 246 4.89 -9.98 6.12
C GLU A 246 4.56 -10.60 7.48
N PRO A 247 4.65 -9.88 8.61
CA PRO A 247 4.26 -10.43 9.90
C PRO A 247 2.78 -10.84 9.95
N ALA A 248 1.92 -10.13 9.21
CA ALA A 248 0.52 -10.52 9.05
C ALA A 248 0.36 -11.79 8.18
N LEU A 249 1.36 -12.09 7.32
CA LEU A 249 1.43 -13.29 6.48
C LEU A 249 1.99 -14.49 7.23
N ALA A 250 2.89 -14.28 8.20
CA ALA A 250 3.43 -15.30 9.07
C ALA A 250 2.43 -15.61 10.19
N GLY A 251 1.70 -16.73 10.09
CA GLY A 251 0.84 -17.21 11.17
C GLY A 251 1.66 -17.51 12.44
N ALA A 252 1.01 -17.48 13.61
CA ALA A 252 1.60 -17.84 14.91
C ALA A 252 2.03 -19.33 14.96
N GLY A 253 3.02 -19.74 14.17
CA GLY A 253 3.51 -21.12 14.09
C GLY A 253 4.46 -21.41 12.94
N ALA A 254 4.65 -20.49 12.01
CA ALA A 254 5.61 -20.66 10.93
C ALA A 254 6.46 -19.39 10.80
N ALA A 255 7.56 -19.32 11.56
CA ALA A 255 8.68 -18.52 11.15
C ALA A 255 9.19 -19.09 9.81
N VAL A 256 8.63 -18.62 8.72
CA VAL A 256 9.25 -18.80 7.41
C VAL A 256 10.55 -18.01 7.51
N GLN A 257 11.64 -18.72 7.80
CA GLN A 257 13.00 -18.25 7.63
C GLN A 257 13.18 -17.90 6.16
N LEU A 258 12.83 -16.68 5.80
CA LEU A 258 13.41 -15.98 4.66
C LEU A 258 14.80 -15.56 5.12
N SER A 259 15.68 -16.54 5.31
CA SER A 259 17.09 -16.35 5.59
C SER A 259 17.66 -15.52 4.47
N ALA A 260 18.22 -14.38 4.85
CA ALA A 260 19.15 -13.63 4.03
C ALA A 260 20.22 -14.60 3.52
N VAL A 261 20.25 -14.84 2.22
CA VAL A 261 21.43 -15.35 1.54
C VAL A 261 22.44 -14.22 1.60
N ALA A 262 23.32 -14.27 2.59
CA ALA A 262 24.48 -13.41 2.63
C ALA A 262 25.33 -13.68 1.38
N PRO A 263 25.77 -12.64 0.64
CA PRO A 263 26.73 -12.85 -0.43
C PRO A 263 28.03 -13.35 0.18
N ALA A 264 28.50 -14.50 -0.27
CA ALA A 264 29.80 -15.03 0.08
C ALA A 264 30.87 -14.01 -0.30
N ALA A 265 31.53 -13.45 0.70
CA ALA A 265 32.72 -12.65 0.50
C ALA A 265 33.81 -13.55 -0.06
N THR A 266 34.10 -13.44 -1.36
CA THR A 266 35.26 -14.04 -1.97
C THR A 266 36.51 -13.30 -1.52
N ALA A 267 37.20 -13.86 -0.55
CA ALA A 267 38.53 -13.43 -0.18
C ALA A 267 39.50 -13.82 -1.34
N LEU A 268 39.99 -12.83 -2.03
CA LEU A 268 41.19 -12.97 -2.88
C LEU A 268 42.40 -12.55 -2.05
N ARG A 269 43.31 -13.52 -1.90
CA ARG A 269 44.68 -13.31 -1.46
C ARG A 269 45.50 -12.67 -2.58
#